data_fe33d1aeeac93ab921db3b11c87b4ee5
#
_entry.id   fe33d1aeeac93ab921db3b11c87b4ee5
#
_cell.length_a   1.000
_cell.length_b   1.000
_cell.length_c   1.000
_cell.angle_alpha   90.00
_cell.angle_beta   90.00
_cell.angle_gamma   90.00
#
_symmetry.space_group_name_H-M   'P 1'
#
loop_
_entity.id
_entity.type
_entity.pdbx_description
1 polymer ?
#
loop_
_entity_poly.entity_id
_entity_poly.type
_entity_poly.pdbx_seq_one_letter_code
_entity_poly.pdbx_strand_id
1 'polypeptide(L)'
;MILVTSTSFLFTEVTNDHFLSGRRSDAAHAYVHSTRSKFSNLHLKCNTKVDKVIIEDGRAVGVATVPTKPLAGHNPPRKVFKARKQIIVSSGTLSSPLILQRSGIGDPEKLRGLGIKPLVDLPGVGRNFQDHYLTFAVYRAKPEVESFDDFIRGDPEVQKKVYNEWTTKGTGPLATNGIDAGVKIRPTQQELEEMKSWPTSDFVNGYETYFKNKPDKPVMHYSVISGWFGDHMLMPPGKFFTMFHFLVS
;
A
#
# COMPACT_ATOMS: atom_id res chain seq x y z
N MET A 1 10.82 -17.69 15.64
CA MET A 1 10.65 -16.68 14.60
C MET A 1 9.61 -15.68 15.09
N ILE A 2 9.89 -14.39 15.03
CA ILE A 2 8.91 -13.33 15.32
C ILE A 2 8.71 -12.58 14.01
N LEU A 3 7.49 -12.57 13.50
CA LEU A 3 7.10 -11.81 12.33
C LEU A 3 6.47 -10.48 12.80
N VAL A 4 7.03 -9.37 12.33
CA VAL A 4 6.52 -8.03 12.61
C VAL A 4 5.86 -7.50 11.34
N THR A 5 4.54 -7.35 11.36
CA THR A 5 3.77 -6.81 10.24
C THR A 5 3.03 -5.57 10.64
N SER A 6 2.91 -4.60 9.74
CA SER A 6 1.95 -3.51 9.84
C SER A 6 0.72 -3.82 8.99
N THR A 7 -0.45 -3.48 9.47
CA THR A 7 -1.68 -3.57 8.67
C THR A 7 -1.76 -2.34 7.77
N SER A 8 -1.29 -2.46 6.54
CA SER A 8 -1.53 -1.46 5.50
C SER A 8 -2.62 -2.01 4.58
N PHE A 9 -3.68 -1.25 4.38
CA PHE A 9 -4.66 -1.55 3.34
C PHE A 9 -4.04 -1.19 1.99
N LEU A 10 -3.53 -2.18 1.28
CA LEU A 10 -3.14 -2.03 -0.12
C LEU A 10 -4.13 -2.81 -0.98
N PHE A 11 -4.56 -2.17 -2.06
CA PHE A 11 -5.29 -2.85 -3.13
C PHE A 11 -4.37 -3.92 -3.71
N THR A 12 -4.68 -5.18 -3.46
CA THR A 12 -3.96 -6.30 -4.03
C THR A 12 -4.72 -6.83 -5.24
N GLU A 13 -3.98 -7.17 -6.27
CA GLU A 13 -4.52 -7.81 -7.46
C GLU A 13 -5.35 -9.05 -7.09
N VAL A 14 -6.46 -9.24 -7.81
CA VAL A 14 -7.26 -10.46 -7.72
C VAL A 14 -6.47 -11.57 -8.38
N THR A 15 -5.98 -12.54 -7.60
CA THR A 15 -5.32 -13.71 -8.15
C THR A 15 -6.34 -14.73 -8.65
N ASN A 16 -5.96 -15.58 -9.60
CA ASN A 16 -6.85 -16.53 -10.27
C ASN A 16 -7.66 -17.45 -9.34
N ASP A 17 -7.13 -17.78 -8.15
CA ASP A 17 -7.82 -18.64 -7.18
C ASP A 17 -9.05 -17.99 -6.55
N HIS A 18 -9.12 -16.65 -6.56
CA HIS A 18 -10.23 -15.87 -6.04
C HIS A 18 -11.23 -15.41 -7.11
N PHE A 19 -10.88 -15.57 -8.38
CA PHE A 19 -11.78 -15.28 -9.49
C PHE A 19 -13.10 -16.06 -9.38
N LEU A 20 -13.05 -17.29 -8.85
CA LEU A 20 -14.25 -18.12 -8.64
C LEU A 20 -15.04 -17.77 -7.37
N SER A 21 -14.43 -17.11 -6.39
CA SER A 21 -15.09 -16.78 -5.10
C SER A 21 -15.42 -15.29 -4.94
N GLY A 22 -14.92 -14.44 -5.84
CA GLY A 22 -15.07 -12.99 -5.76
C GLY A 22 -14.50 -12.36 -4.49
N ARG A 23 -13.56 -13.05 -3.82
CA ARG A 23 -12.94 -12.58 -2.57
C ARG A 23 -11.49 -12.20 -2.79
N ARG A 24 -10.99 -11.30 -1.96
CA ARG A 24 -9.58 -10.92 -1.99
C ARG A 24 -8.69 -12.10 -1.61
N SER A 25 -7.62 -12.31 -2.38
CA SER A 25 -6.49 -13.17 -2.01
C SER A 25 -5.42 -12.33 -1.32
N ASP A 26 -5.20 -12.56 -0.05
CA ASP A 26 -4.17 -11.88 0.73
C ASP A 26 -3.40 -12.86 1.61
N ALA A 27 -2.24 -12.41 2.09
CA ALA A 27 -1.37 -13.23 2.92
C ALA A 27 -2.03 -13.64 4.26
N ALA A 28 -2.95 -12.83 4.80
CA ALA A 28 -3.64 -13.16 6.03
C ALA A 28 -4.57 -14.36 5.82
N HIS A 29 -5.36 -14.37 4.74
CA HIS A 29 -6.24 -15.50 4.41
C HIS A 29 -5.45 -16.74 4.02
N ALA A 30 -4.43 -16.60 3.16
CA ALA A 30 -3.67 -17.73 2.65
C ALA A 30 -2.77 -18.40 3.72
N TYR A 31 -2.12 -17.61 4.57
CA TYR A 31 -1.08 -18.13 5.46
C TYR A 31 -1.42 -18.04 6.96
N VAL A 32 -2.32 -17.17 7.39
CA VAL A 32 -2.66 -17.04 8.80
C VAL A 32 -3.99 -17.71 9.13
N HIS A 33 -5.07 -17.29 8.48
CA HIS A 33 -6.41 -17.81 8.79
C HIS A 33 -6.55 -19.29 8.44
N SER A 34 -6.00 -19.72 7.31
CA SER A 34 -6.04 -21.12 6.86
C SER A 34 -5.18 -22.09 7.70
N THR A 35 -4.18 -21.56 8.43
CA THR A 35 -3.20 -22.39 9.14
C THR A 35 -3.27 -22.29 10.66
N ARG A 36 -3.84 -21.21 11.20
CA ARG A 36 -3.87 -20.92 12.63
C ARG A 36 -4.44 -22.06 13.48
N SER A 37 -5.48 -22.74 13.01
CA SER A 37 -6.09 -23.87 13.71
C SER A 37 -5.27 -25.17 13.59
N LYS A 38 -4.38 -25.24 12.58
CA LYS A 38 -3.56 -26.44 12.29
C LYS A 38 -2.22 -26.45 13.04
N PHE A 39 -1.72 -25.27 13.43
CA PHE A 39 -0.39 -25.13 14.03
C PHE A 39 -0.48 -24.48 15.42
N SER A 40 -0.29 -25.30 16.47
CA SER A 40 -0.29 -24.84 17.88
C SER A 40 0.88 -23.91 18.22
N ASN A 41 1.94 -23.92 17.42
CA ASN A 41 3.13 -23.09 17.58
C ASN A 41 3.06 -21.75 16.81
N LEU A 42 1.94 -21.47 16.13
CA LEU A 42 1.69 -20.16 15.47
C LEU A 42 0.91 -19.25 16.43
N HIS A 43 1.57 -18.20 16.94
CA HIS A 43 0.98 -17.23 17.84
C HIS A 43 0.79 -15.87 17.17
N LEU A 44 -0.45 -15.45 16.97
CA LEU A 44 -0.80 -14.13 16.46
C LEU A 44 -1.09 -13.17 17.63
N LYS A 45 -0.43 -12.02 17.64
CA LYS A 45 -0.66 -10.94 18.60
C LYS A 45 -1.21 -9.72 17.87
N CYS A 46 -2.53 -9.55 17.91
CA CYS A 46 -3.22 -8.36 17.40
C CYS A 46 -3.07 -7.16 18.37
N ASN A 47 -3.37 -5.97 17.89
CA ASN A 47 -3.35 -4.72 18.66
C ASN A 47 -2.00 -4.44 19.35
N THR A 48 -0.93 -4.94 18.77
CA THR A 48 0.42 -4.87 19.32
C THR A 48 1.38 -4.28 18.31
N LYS A 49 1.96 -3.12 18.63
CA LYS A 49 2.96 -2.44 17.81
C LYS A 49 4.35 -2.81 18.32
N VAL A 50 5.24 -3.21 17.42
CA VAL A 50 6.65 -3.37 17.75
C VAL A 50 7.30 -1.99 17.78
N ASP A 51 7.92 -1.68 18.91
CA ASP A 51 8.66 -0.44 19.11
C ASP A 51 10.08 -0.56 18.53
N LYS A 52 10.80 -1.59 18.96
CA LYS A 52 12.18 -1.86 18.48
C LYS A 52 12.56 -3.33 18.61
N VAL A 53 13.60 -3.71 17.89
CA VAL A 53 14.35 -4.96 18.10
C VAL A 53 15.33 -4.75 19.26
N ILE A 54 15.46 -5.76 20.13
CA ILE A 54 16.45 -5.78 21.21
C ILE A 54 17.70 -6.47 20.67
N ILE A 55 18.82 -5.77 20.75
CA ILE A 55 20.14 -6.24 20.29
C ILE A 55 21.06 -6.31 21.50
N GLU A 56 21.63 -7.47 21.76
CA GLU A 56 22.60 -7.74 22.80
C GLU A 56 23.82 -8.41 22.15
N ASP A 57 25.01 -7.92 22.41
CA ASP A 57 26.28 -8.41 21.87
C ASP A 57 26.26 -8.63 20.34
N GLY A 58 25.68 -7.67 19.60
CA GLY A 58 25.55 -7.73 18.14
C GLY A 58 24.48 -8.69 17.61
N ARG A 59 23.71 -9.33 18.48
CA ARG A 59 22.66 -10.30 18.12
C ARG A 59 21.26 -9.79 18.46
N ALA A 60 20.32 -9.97 17.54
CA ALA A 60 18.90 -9.72 17.80
C ALA A 60 18.33 -10.82 18.69
N VAL A 61 17.95 -10.49 19.91
CA VAL A 61 17.49 -11.44 20.95
C VAL A 61 15.99 -11.36 21.24
N GLY A 62 15.30 -10.32 20.77
CA GLY A 62 13.89 -10.13 21.03
C GLY A 62 13.33 -8.86 20.42
N VAL A 63 12.07 -8.58 20.70
CA VAL A 63 11.38 -7.33 20.32
C VAL A 63 10.69 -6.72 21.53
N ALA A 64 10.76 -5.39 21.64
CA ALA A 64 9.97 -4.62 22.58
C ALA A 64 8.68 -4.15 21.89
N THR A 65 7.54 -4.30 22.56
CA THR A 65 6.23 -3.98 22.02
C THR A 65 5.43 -3.07 22.94
N VAL A 66 4.48 -2.34 22.34
CA VAL A 66 3.49 -1.52 23.03
C VAL A 66 2.10 -1.76 22.44
N PRO A 67 1.02 -1.51 23.15
CA PRO A 67 -0.33 -1.54 22.56
C PRO A 67 -0.47 -0.56 21.41
N THR A 68 -1.22 -0.90 20.37
CA THR A 68 -1.47 -0.03 19.20
C THR A 68 -2.27 1.22 19.58
N LYS A 69 -3.21 1.07 20.51
CA LYS A 69 -4.03 2.17 21.06
C LYS A 69 -3.88 2.17 22.57
N PRO A 70 -2.90 2.88 23.12
CA PRO A 70 -2.84 3.08 24.56
C PRO A 70 -4.04 3.96 25.00
N LEU A 71 -4.54 3.72 26.21
CA LEU A 71 -5.53 4.62 26.80
C LEU A 71 -4.93 6.03 26.92
N ALA A 72 -5.74 7.05 26.66
CA ALA A 72 -5.31 8.44 26.73
C ALA A 72 -4.65 8.73 28.09
N GLY A 73 -3.49 9.36 28.08
CA GLY A 73 -2.72 9.67 29.29
C GLY A 73 -1.94 8.50 29.90
N HIS A 74 -2.01 7.30 29.34
CA HIS A 74 -1.25 6.15 29.82
C HIS A 74 -0.05 5.86 28.90
N ASN A 75 1.12 5.70 29.49
CA ASN A 75 2.30 5.17 28.80
C ASN A 75 2.50 3.70 29.26
N PRO A 76 1.89 2.74 28.58
CA PRO A 76 1.90 1.35 29.02
C PRO A 76 3.34 0.80 29.02
N PRO A 77 3.68 -0.08 29.97
CA PRO A 77 4.99 -0.70 30.01
C PRO A 77 5.24 -1.50 28.73
N ARG A 78 6.47 -1.43 28.22
CA ARG A 78 6.90 -2.25 27.09
C ARG A 78 6.88 -3.72 27.49
N LYS A 79 6.29 -4.55 26.63
CA LYS A 79 6.34 -5.99 26.74
C LYS A 79 7.42 -6.54 25.82
N VAL A 80 8.25 -7.45 26.35
CA VAL A 80 9.35 -8.06 25.59
C VAL A 80 8.97 -9.47 25.18
N PHE A 81 9.19 -9.79 23.91
CA PHE A 81 9.13 -11.14 23.36
C PHE A 81 10.53 -11.56 22.93
N LYS A 82 11.03 -12.65 23.48
CA LYS A 82 12.37 -13.19 23.15
C LYS A 82 12.32 -14.07 21.91
N ALA A 83 13.36 -13.99 21.08
CA ALA A 83 13.55 -14.83 19.89
C ALA A 83 14.80 -15.70 20.06
N ARG A 84 14.68 -17.00 19.79
CA ARG A 84 15.80 -17.94 19.89
C ARG A 84 16.56 -18.13 18.57
N LYS A 85 15.87 -18.01 17.42
CA LYS A 85 16.47 -18.25 16.10
C LYS A 85 16.66 -16.99 15.30
N GLN A 86 15.58 -16.30 14.96
CA GLN A 86 15.65 -15.09 14.13
C GLN A 86 14.45 -14.17 14.37
N ILE A 87 14.60 -12.91 13.97
CA ILE A 87 13.55 -11.91 13.93
C ILE A 87 13.41 -11.46 12.47
N ILE A 88 12.19 -11.44 11.96
CA ILE A 88 11.88 -10.97 10.62
C ILE A 88 11.09 -9.67 10.77
N VAL A 89 11.61 -8.58 10.22
CA VAL A 89 10.95 -7.27 10.19
C VAL A 89 10.32 -7.08 8.82
N SER A 90 9.00 -7.12 8.75
CA SER A 90 8.21 -6.95 7.51
C SER A 90 7.00 -6.04 7.76
N SER A 91 7.27 -4.85 8.30
CA SER A 91 6.25 -3.88 8.72
C SER A 91 5.89 -2.88 7.62
N GLY A 92 6.26 -3.17 6.38
CA GLY A 92 6.06 -2.30 5.21
C GLY A 92 7.17 -1.26 5.05
N THR A 93 7.15 -0.60 3.90
CA THR A 93 8.20 0.32 3.45
C THR A 93 8.49 1.45 4.43
N LEU A 94 7.46 2.02 5.06
CA LEU A 94 7.62 3.12 6.01
C LEU A 94 7.99 2.64 7.41
N SER A 95 7.40 1.53 7.89
CA SER A 95 7.54 1.13 9.29
C SER A 95 8.76 0.26 9.56
N SER A 96 9.20 -0.57 8.60
CA SER A 96 10.40 -1.41 8.79
C SER A 96 11.67 -0.59 9.05
N PRO A 97 11.98 0.46 8.28
CA PRO A 97 13.13 1.33 8.57
C PRO A 97 13.02 2.01 9.93
N LEU A 98 11.83 2.46 10.32
CA LEU A 98 11.62 3.11 11.62
C LEU A 98 11.89 2.15 12.80
N ILE A 99 11.51 0.89 12.67
CA ILE A 99 11.82 -0.14 13.67
C ILE A 99 13.33 -0.34 13.76
N LEU A 100 14.03 -0.46 12.64
CA LEU A 100 15.47 -0.62 12.60
C LEU A 100 16.20 0.60 13.21
N GLN A 101 15.80 1.82 12.85
CA GLN A 101 16.39 3.04 13.38
C GLN A 101 16.17 3.16 14.90
N ARG A 102 14.96 2.89 15.40
CA ARG A 102 14.71 2.85 16.84
C ARG A 102 15.50 1.76 17.57
N SER A 103 15.95 0.75 16.84
CA SER A 103 16.82 -0.32 17.36
C SER A 103 18.31 0.03 17.33
N GLY A 104 18.68 1.23 16.87
CA GLY A 104 20.07 1.65 16.76
C GLY A 104 20.76 1.22 15.44
N ILE A 105 19.99 0.81 14.43
CA ILE A 105 20.48 0.40 13.11
C ILE A 105 20.17 1.51 12.11
N GLY A 106 21.17 2.17 11.56
CA GLY A 106 20.97 3.26 10.62
C GLY A 106 22.18 4.19 10.53
N ASP A 107 21.96 5.40 10.02
CA ASP A 107 22.94 6.47 9.97
C ASP A 107 23.30 6.94 11.39
N PRO A 108 24.57 6.81 11.84
CA PRO A 108 24.95 7.12 13.21
C PRO A 108 24.75 8.58 13.62
N GLU A 109 24.94 9.53 12.71
CA GLU A 109 24.75 10.96 13.01
C GLU A 109 23.27 11.27 13.21
N LYS A 110 22.44 10.79 12.29
CA LYS A 110 20.99 10.93 12.41
C LYS A 110 20.46 10.29 13.69
N LEU A 111 20.93 9.09 14.03
CA LEU A 111 20.49 8.38 15.24
C LEU A 111 20.87 9.14 16.52
N ARG A 112 22.12 9.64 16.60
CA ARG A 112 22.56 10.47 17.75
C ARG A 112 21.73 11.75 17.89
N GLY A 113 21.43 12.42 16.75
CA GLY A 113 20.58 13.61 16.75
C GLY A 113 19.15 13.36 17.27
N LEU A 114 18.68 12.10 17.22
CA LEU A 114 17.39 11.65 17.77
C LEU A 114 17.49 11.06 19.17
N GLY A 115 18.67 11.12 19.83
CA GLY A 115 18.90 10.54 21.15
C GLY A 115 18.95 9.00 21.14
N ILE A 116 19.17 8.39 19.99
CA ILE A 116 19.27 6.93 19.83
C ILE A 116 20.74 6.54 19.73
N LYS A 117 21.16 5.60 20.59
CA LYS A 117 22.53 5.06 20.55
C LYS A 117 22.70 4.23 19.28
N PRO A 118 23.64 4.59 18.38
CA PRO A 118 23.94 3.75 17.22
C PRO A 118 24.59 2.42 17.65
N LEU A 119 24.08 1.32 17.11
CA LEU A 119 24.62 -0.02 17.34
C LEU A 119 25.23 -0.59 16.04
N VAL A 120 24.61 -0.29 14.90
CA VAL A 120 25.08 -0.73 13.59
C VAL A 120 25.04 0.45 12.63
N ASP A 121 26.19 0.77 12.06
CA ASP A 121 26.32 1.77 11.00
C ASP A 121 25.77 1.20 9.69
N LEU A 122 24.58 1.65 9.31
CA LEU A 122 23.91 1.23 8.08
C LEU A 122 23.13 2.42 7.49
N PRO A 123 23.81 3.39 6.87
CA PRO A 123 23.22 4.67 6.47
C PRO A 123 22.12 4.55 5.40
N GLY A 124 22.02 3.42 4.68
CA GLY A 124 20.96 3.14 3.72
C GLY A 124 19.59 2.92 4.34
N VAL A 125 19.48 2.65 5.65
CA VAL A 125 18.19 2.40 6.31
C VAL A 125 17.32 3.65 6.29
N GLY A 126 16.16 3.54 5.63
CA GLY A 126 15.19 4.62 5.47
C GLY A 126 15.60 5.70 4.46
N ARG A 127 16.58 5.41 3.61
CA ARG A 127 16.93 6.24 2.45
C ARG A 127 16.36 5.65 1.15
N ASN A 128 16.45 6.44 0.09
CA ASN A 128 16.05 6.05 -1.27
C ASN A 128 14.60 5.55 -1.34
N PHE A 129 13.69 6.20 -0.60
CA PHE A 129 12.27 5.93 -0.71
C PHE A 129 11.80 6.35 -2.10
N GLN A 130 11.15 5.42 -2.80
CA GLN A 130 10.58 5.63 -4.12
C GLN A 130 9.11 5.20 -4.09
N ASP A 131 8.26 5.96 -4.75
CA ASP A 131 6.85 5.65 -4.91
C ASP A 131 6.35 6.15 -6.26
N HIS A 132 5.23 5.63 -6.70
CA HIS A 132 4.58 6.10 -7.92
C HIS A 132 3.93 7.46 -7.69
N TYR A 133 4.25 8.41 -8.56
CA TYR A 133 3.48 9.65 -8.63
C TYR A 133 2.14 9.36 -9.28
N LEU A 134 1.07 9.74 -8.58
CA LEU A 134 -0.30 9.57 -9.05
C LEU A 134 -0.95 10.94 -9.21
N THR A 135 -1.48 11.18 -10.39
CA THR A 135 -2.47 12.22 -10.62
C THR A 135 -3.76 11.60 -11.14
N PHE A 136 -4.85 12.33 -11.04
CA PHE A 136 -6.13 11.85 -11.56
C PHE A 136 -6.98 12.98 -12.10
N ALA A 137 -7.78 12.66 -13.12
CA ALA A 137 -8.79 13.53 -13.69
C ALA A 137 -10.14 12.85 -13.56
N VAL A 138 -11.14 13.59 -13.09
CA VAL A 138 -12.50 13.09 -12.90
C VAL A 138 -13.42 13.71 -13.93
N TYR A 139 -14.22 12.88 -14.53
CA TYR A 139 -15.18 13.27 -15.57
C TYR A 139 -16.59 12.88 -15.14
N ARG A 140 -17.56 13.74 -15.44
CA ARG A 140 -18.97 13.40 -15.26
C ARG A 140 -19.40 12.47 -16.41
N ALA A 141 -19.95 11.33 -16.04
CA ALA A 141 -20.55 10.39 -16.98
C ALA A 141 -22.03 10.75 -17.23
N LYS A 142 -22.58 10.14 -18.27
CA LYS A 142 -24.03 10.23 -18.52
C LYS A 142 -24.80 9.48 -17.44
N PRO A 143 -26.05 9.90 -17.10
CA PRO A 143 -26.81 9.31 -16.01
C PRO A 143 -27.10 7.80 -16.14
N GLU A 144 -27.16 7.30 -17.35
CA GLU A 144 -27.42 5.88 -17.67
C GLU A 144 -26.21 4.96 -17.50
N VAL A 145 -25.02 5.53 -17.24
CA VAL A 145 -23.80 4.74 -17.02
C VAL A 145 -23.82 4.11 -15.64
N GLU A 146 -23.52 2.82 -15.56
CA GLU A 146 -23.29 2.14 -14.29
C GLU A 146 -21.95 2.60 -13.67
N SER A 147 -21.99 2.96 -12.40
CA SER A 147 -20.81 3.38 -11.66
C SER A 147 -20.91 2.99 -10.19
N PHE A 148 -19.80 3.06 -9.47
CA PHE A 148 -19.74 2.82 -8.02
C PHE A 148 -20.32 3.97 -7.18
N ASP A 149 -20.68 5.11 -7.79
CA ASP A 149 -21.03 6.32 -7.05
C ASP A 149 -22.21 6.14 -6.08
N ASP A 150 -23.32 5.52 -6.52
CA ASP A 150 -24.47 5.31 -5.66
C ASP A 150 -24.17 4.34 -4.52
N PHE A 151 -23.39 3.29 -4.81
CA PHE A 151 -22.91 2.35 -3.79
C PHE A 151 -22.06 3.04 -2.72
N ILE A 152 -21.10 3.87 -3.14
CA ILE A 152 -20.17 4.56 -2.22
C ILE A 152 -20.88 5.65 -1.45
N ARG A 153 -21.87 6.33 -2.05
CA ARG A 153 -22.73 7.32 -1.38
C ARG A 153 -23.65 6.72 -0.32
N GLY A 154 -23.79 5.39 -0.32
CA GLY A 154 -24.59 4.70 0.68
C GLY A 154 -26.06 4.56 0.29
N ASP A 155 -26.41 4.56 -0.99
CA ASP A 155 -27.78 4.25 -1.43
C ASP A 155 -28.17 2.86 -0.91
N PRO A 156 -29.19 2.75 -0.04
CA PRO A 156 -29.49 1.50 0.65
C PRO A 156 -29.91 0.36 -0.28
N GLU A 157 -30.64 0.67 -1.36
CA GLU A 157 -31.10 -0.36 -2.30
C GLU A 157 -29.95 -0.86 -3.17
N VAL A 158 -29.07 0.05 -3.62
CA VAL A 158 -27.87 -0.30 -4.36
C VAL A 158 -26.92 -1.13 -3.49
N GLN A 159 -26.67 -0.70 -2.25
CA GLN A 159 -25.82 -1.44 -1.31
C GLN A 159 -26.36 -2.84 -1.06
N LYS A 160 -27.66 -2.96 -0.76
CA LYS A 160 -28.32 -4.25 -0.53
C LYS A 160 -28.19 -5.18 -1.73
N LYS A 161 -28.44 -4.67 -2.94
CA LYS A 161 -28.29 -5.44 -4.20
C LYS A 161 -26.85 -5.94 -4.37
N VAL A 162 -25.87 -5.04 -4.26
CA VAL A 162 -24.45 -5.33 -4.47
C VAL A 162 -23.91 -6.31 -3.43
N TYR A 163 -24.24 -6.11 -2.15
CA TYR A 163 -23.83 -7.04 -1.09
C TYR A 163 -24.48 -8.42 -1.24
N ASN A 164 -25.76 -8.47 -1.61
CA ASN A 164 -26.46 -9.75 -1.82
C ASN A 164 -25.84 -10.53 -2.99
N GLU A 165 -25.56 -9.87 -4.10
CA GLU A 165 -24.90 -10.49 -5.24
C GLU A 165 -23.52 -11.06 -4.87
N TRP A 166 -22.69 -10.25 -4.22
CA TRP A 166 -21.36 -10.67 -3.81
C TRP A 166 -21.39 -11.82 -2.80
N THR A 167 -22.24 -11.74 -1.78
CA THR A 167 -22.29 -12.76 -0.71
C THR A 167 -22.88 -14.10 -1.16
N THR A 168 -23.80 -14.07 -2.12
CA THR A 168 -24.48 -15.28 -2.60
C THR A 168 -23.81 -15.93 -3.81
N LYS A 169 -23.23 -15.10 -4.70
CA LYS A 169 -22.70 -15.56 -5.99
C LYS A 169 -21.18 -15.37 -6.13
N GLY A 170 -20.57 -14.52 -5.32
CA GLY A 170 -19.15 -14.14 -5.49
C GLY A 170 -18.91 -13.29 -6.75
N THR A 171 -19.95 -12.59 -7.24
CA THR A 171 -19.89 -11.78 -8.46
C THR A 171 -20.28 -10.33 -8.19
N GLY A 172 -20.31 -9.52 -9.26
CA GLY A 172 -20.68 -8.12 -9.19
C GLY A 172 -19.53 -7.17 -8.81
N PRO A 173 -19.84 -5.89 -8.57
CA PRO A 173 -18.84 -4.84 -8.37
C PRO A 173 -17.84 -5.12 -7.24
N LEU A 174 -18.27 -5.77 -6.15
CA LEU A 174 -17.39 -6.10 -5.01
C LEU A 174 -16.44 -7.28 -5.28
N ALA A 175 -16.65 -8.02 -6.37
CA ALA A 175 -15.78 -9.11 -6.78
C ALA A 175 -14.64 -8.64 -7.70
N THR A 176 -14.53 -7.34 -7.97
CA THR A 176 -13.50 -6.74 -8.83
C THR A 176 -12.58 -5.83 -8.02
N ASN A 177 -11.48 -5.39 -8.64
CA ASN A 177 -10.61 -4.36 -8.06
C ASN A 177 -11.09 -2.92 -8.36
N GLY A 178 -12.23 -2.78 -9.03
CA GLY A 178 -12.80 -1.49 -9.43
C GLY A 178 -12.09 -0.78 -10.58
N ILE A 179 -11.05 -1.37 -11.14
CA ILE A 179 -10.33 -0.81 -12.31
C ILE A 179 -10.82 -1.51 -13.56
N ASP A 180 -11.58 -0.79 -14.39
CA ASP A 180 -12.23 -1.35 -15.56
C ASP A 180 -11.28 -1.52 -16.75
N ALA A 181 -10.28 -0.65 -16.86
CA ALA A 181 -9.29 -0.69 -17.92
C ALA A 181 -7.97 -0.07 -17.47
N GLY A 182 -6.89 -0.50 -18.09
CA GLY A 182 -5.57 0.08 -17.90
C GLY A 182 -4.72 -0.05 -19.17
N VAL A 183 -3.86 0.94 -19.40
CA VAL A 183 -2.92 0.94 -20.53
C VAL A 183 -1.58 1.50 -20.08
N LYS A 184 -0.51 0.89 -20.54
CA LYS A 184 0.85 1.37 -20.37
C LYS A 184 1.34 1.93 -21.70
N ILE A 185 1.77 3.17 -21.71
CA ILE A 185 2.15 3.88 -22.94
C ILE A 185 3.53 4.51 -22.85
N ARG A 186 4.04 4.83 -24.01
CA ARG A 186 5.21 5.69 -24.23
C ARG A 186 4.79 6.82 -25.15
N PRO A 187 5.31 8.04 -24.98
CA PRO A 187 5.07 9.11 -25.95
C PRO A 187 5.71 8.78 -27.30
N THR A 188 5.06 9.19 -28.35
CA THR A 188 5.61 9.20 -29.70
C THR A 188 6.69 10.27 -29.84
N GLN A 189 7.50 10.19 -30.90
CA GLN A 189 8.50 11.22 -31.17
C GLN A 189 7.86 12.59 -31.42
N GLN A 190 6.71 12.62 -32.08
CA GLN A 190 5.96 13.86 -32.33
C GLN A 190 5.50 14.49 -31.00
N GLU A 191 4.91 13.71 -30.10
CA GLU A 191 4.49 14.21 -28.78
C GLU A 191 5.68 14.73 -27.96
N LEU A 192 6.83 14.06 -28.02
CA LEU A 192 8.04 14.53 -27.35
C LEU A 192 8.52 15.89 -27.89
N GLU A 193 8.46 16.10 -29.19
CA GLU A 193 8.82 17.40 -29.80
C GLU A 193 7.83 18.50 -29.39
N GLU A 194 6.53 18.20 -29.39
CA GLU A 194 5.51 19.13 -28.91
C GLU A 194 5.71 19.52 -27.43
N MET A 195 6.05 18.54 -26.59
CA MET A 195 6.31 18.74 -25.15
C MET A 195 7.52 19.65 -24.86
N LYS A 196 8.47 19.79 -25.77
CA LYS A 196 9.62 20.69 -25.61
C LYS A 196 9.18 22.16 -25.49
N SER A 197 8.06 22.52 -26.05
CA SER A 197 7.49 23.87 -25.97
C SER A 197 6.67 24.12 -24.69
N TRP A 198 6.43 23.10 -23.88
CA TRP A 198 5.67 23.22 -22.65
C TRP A 198 6.49 23.86 -21.53
N PRO A 199 5.84 24.51 -20.54
CA PRO A 199 6.52 25.12 -19.40
C PRO A 199 7.36 24.13 -18.56
N THR A 200 7.11 22.83 -18.74
CA THR A 200 7.73 21.73 -18.02
C THR A 200 8.60 20.86 -18.94
N SER A 201 9.60 21.44 -19.57
CA SER A 201 10.58 20.71 -20.40
C SER A 201 11.34 19.61 -19.64
N ASP A 202 11.30 19.63 -18.32
CA ASP A 202 11.97 18.63 -17.46
C ASP A 202 11.49 17.19 -17.71
N PHE A 203 10.23 17.01 -18.16
CA PHE A 203 9.76 15.69 -18.57
C PHE A 203 10.55 15.16 -19.77
N VAL A 204 10.79 15.98 -20.79
CA VAL A 204 11.55 15.56 -21.97
C VAL A 204 13.00 15.24 -21.60
N ASN A 205 13.60 16.04 -20.71
CA ASN A 205 14.95 15.77 -20.21
C ASN A 205 15.01 14.45 -19.43
N GLY A 206 14.01 14.16 -18.60
CA GLY A 206 13.87 12.90 -17.90
C GLY A 206 13.68 11.71 -18.85
N TYR A 207 12.88 11.89 -19.90
CA TYR A 207 12.72 10.87 -20.93
C TYR A 207 14.02 10.57 -21.66
N GLU A 208 14.72 11.59 -22.13
CA GLU A 208 16.01 11.45 -22.84
C GLU A 208 17.09 10.76 -22.00
N THR A 209 17.15 11.09 -20.70
CA THR A 209 18.15 10.52 -19.78
C THR A 209 17.85 9.09 -19.37
N TYR A 210 16.56 8.76 -19.11
CA TYR A 210 16.21 7.49 -18.48
C TYR A 210 15.49 6.51 -19.40
N PHE A 211 14.50 6.97 -20.18
CA PHE A 211 13.62 6.08 -20.94
C PHE A 211 14.04 5.84 -22.39
N LYS A 212 14.78 6.76 -23.01
CA LYS A 212 15.12 6.72 -24.45
C LYS A 212 15.72 5.37 -24.87
N ASN A 213 16.68 4.88 -24.10
CA ASN A 213 17.41 3.64 -24.40
C ASN A 213 16.76 2.39 -23.76
N LYS A 214 15.50 2.47 -23.32
CA LYS A 214 14.74 1.37 -22.71
C LYS A 214 13.40 1.23 -23.42
N PRO A 215 13.38 0.74 -24.68
CA PRO A 215 12.19 0.77 -25.53
C PRO A 215 11.03 -0.09 -25.00
N ASP A 216 11.29 -1.09 -24.22
CA ASP A 216 10.36 -2.00 -23.57
C ASP A 216 9.76 -1.43 -22.26
N LYS A 217 10.33 -0.33 -21.74
CA LYS A 217 9.84 0.29 -20.50
C LYS A 217 8.72 1.28 -20.79
N PRO A 218 7.52 1.10 -20.23
CA PRO A 218 6.47 2.12 -20.32
C PRO A 218 6.87 3.36 -19.52
N VAL A 219 6.36 4.52 -19.92
CA VAL A 219 6.59 5.80 -19.24
C VAL A 219 5.42 6.14 -18.34
N MET A 220 4.21 5.91 -18.85
CA MET A 220 2.96 6.21 -18.14
C MET A 220 2.08 4.96 -18.08
N HIS A 221 1.38 4.82 -16.97
CA HIS A 221 0.29 3.89 -16.82
C HIS A 221 -0.99 4.69 -16.56
N TYR A 222 -1.99 4.46 -17.39
CA TYR A 222 -3.34 4.98 -17.20
C TYR A 222 -4.25 3.86 -16.72
N SER A 223 -5.14 4.18 -15.80
CA SER A 223 -6.19 3.28 -15.32
C SER A 223 -7.49 4.05 -15.18
N VAL A 224 -8.61 3.36 -15.35
CA VAL A 224 -9.94 3.96 -15.24
C VAL A 224 -10.74 3.21 -14.19
N ILE A 225 -11.40 3.96 -13.32
CA ILE A 225 -12.40 3.46 -12.36
C ILE A 225 -13.75 4.12 -12.66
N SER A 226 -14.81 3.33 -12.64
CA SER A 226 -16.19 3.82 -12.80
C SER A 226 -16.71 4.42 -11.49
N GLY A 227 -16.30 5.66 -11.20
CA GLY A 227 -16.74 6.38 -10.01
C GLY A 227 -15.93 7.63 -9.74
N TRP A 228 -16.44 8.45 -8.82
CA TRP A 228 -15.73 9.57 -8.25
C TRP A 228 -14.62 9.09 -7.31
N PHE A 229 -13.39 9.50 -7.56
CA PHE A 229 -12.27 9.27 -6.65
C PHE A 229 -12.06 10.49 -5.77
N GLY A 230 -12.55 10.43 -4.55
CA GLY A 230 -12.50 11.50 -3.56
C GLY A 230 -13.63 11.40 -2.55
N ASP A 231 -13.80 12.44 -1.74
CA ASP A 231 -14.89 12.50 -0.77
C ASP A 231 -16.21 12.78 -1.49
N HIS A 232 -17.09 11.78 -1.56
CA HIS A 232 -18.39 11.86 -2.19
C HIS A 232 -19.35 12.89 -1.54
N MET A 233 -19.07 13.30 -0.31
CA MET A 233 -19.85 14.33 0.37
C MET A 233 -19.59 15.73 -0.18
N LEU A 234 -18.44 15.93 -0.82
CA LEU A 234 -18.02 17.20 -1.41
C LEU A 234 -18.54 17.41 -2.83
N MET A 235 -19.16 16.37 -3.43
CA MET A 235 -19.66 16.43 -4.81
C MET A 235 -21.17 16.24 -4.86
N PRO A 236 -21.88 16.96 -5.72
CA PRO A 236 -23.31 16.69 -6.01
C PRO A 236 -23.49 15.25 -6.51
N PRO A 237 -24.65 14.63 -6.25
CA PRO A 237 -24.99 13.33 -6.82
C PRO A 237 -24.82 13.30 -8.35
N GLY A 238 -24.37 12.17 -8.86
CA GLY A 238 -24.14 11.98 -10.30
C GLY A 238 -23.32 10.74 -10.54
N LYS A 239 -23.11 10.44 -11.82
CA LYS A 239 -22.25 9.37 -12.29
C LYS A 239 -20.93 9.95 -12.77
N PHE A 240 -19.84 9.28 -12.39
CA PHE A 240 -18.50 9.72 -12.73
C PHE A 240 -17.64 8.57 -13.23
N PHE A 241 -16.55 8.91 -13.88
CA PHE A 241 -15.38 8.04 -14.02
C PHE A 241 -14.12 8.83 -13.71
N THR A 242 -13.15 8.15 -13.15
CA THR A 242 -11.86 8.75 -12.80
C THR A 242 -10.77 8.07 -13.59
N MET A 243 -9.98 8.87 -14.28
CA MET A 243 -8.78 8.41 -14.96
C MET A 243 -7.57 8.68 -14.07
N PHE A 244 -6.84 7.64 -13.74
CA PHE A 244 -5.58 7.70 -13.00
C PHE A 244 -4.40 7.74 -13.96
N HIS A 245 -3.43 8.55 -13.63
CA HIS A 245 -2.17 8.69 -14.36
C HIS A 245 -1.02 8.37 -13.40
N PHE A 246 -0.33 7.27 -13.65
CA PHE A 246 0.83 6.86 -12.88
C PHE A 246 2.09 7.08 -13.69
N LEU A 247 3.07 7.77 -13.12
CA LEU A 247 4.42 7.77 -13.65
C LEU A 247 5.08 6.44 -13.28
N VAL A 248 5.53 5.68 -14.27
CA VAL A 248 6.20 4.39 -14.07
C VAL A 248 7.70 4.61 -14.11
N SER A 249 8.37 4.42 -12.98
CA SER A 249 9.82 4.54 -12.84
C SER A 249 10.54 3.19 -13.00
#